data_c57485ce05acb75dae2037dad424cc69
#
_entry.id   c57485ce05acb75dae2037dad424cc69
#
_cell.length_a   1.000
_cell.length_b   1.000
_cell.length_c   1.000
_cell.angle_alpha   90.00
_cell.angle_beta   90.00
_cell.angle_gamma   90.00
#
_symmetry.space_group_name_H-M   'P 1'
#
loop_
_entity.id
_entity.type
_entity.pdbx_description
1 polymer ?
#
loop_
_entity_poly.entity_id
_entity_poly.type
_entity_poly.pdbx_seq_one_letter_code
_entity_poly.pdbx_strand_id
1 'polypeptide(L)'
;EHIEKANKTSLKINHYNEEDWAKAISLEQAMSILARKTKDAIMVGQNISFDASFIDYAFAKLSMKNPMHYHKLDTIAIAWAKLHRDPDLKHFSLREMCVRFGIKNEHSHTALSDARATFELYKKLMEL
;
A
#
# COMPACT_ATOMS: atom_id res chain seq x y z
N GLU A 1 10.44 17.27 0.95
CA GLU A 1 11.80 17.85 0.94
C GLU A 1 12.32 18.27 -0.45
N HIS A 2 11.77 17.85 -1.55
CA HIS A 2 12.21 18.21 -2.92
C HIS A 2 11.00 18.24 -3.86
N ILE A 3 9.94 18.91 -3.45
CA ILE A 3 8.68 19.03 -4.21
C ILE A 3 8.93 19.73 -5.56
N GLU A 4 9.88 20.66 -5.61
CA GLU A 4 10.31 21.32 -6.83
C GLU A 4 10.85 20.36 -7.92
N LYS A 5 11.32 19.16 -7.50
CA LYS A 5 11.80 18.10 -8.41
C LYS A 5 10.75 17.03 -8.68
N ALA A 6 9.60 17.10 -8.02
CA ALA A 6 8.57 16.09 -8.16
C ALA A 6 7.86 16.19 -9.52
N ASN A 7 7.52 15.02 -10.07
CA ASN A 7 6.74 14.95 -11.30
C ASN A 7 5.33 15.52 -11.06
N LYS A 8 4.91 16.47 -11.87
CA LYS A 8 3.59 17.14 -11.76
C LYS A 8 2.42 16.16 -11.79
N THR A 9 2.53 15.08 -12.59
CA THR A 9 1.49 14.04 -12.67
C THR A 9 1.42 13.28 -11.34
N SER A 10 2.57 12.94 -10.74
CA SER A 10 2.61 12.27 -9.43
C SER A 10 2.02 13.13 -8.32
N LEU A 11 2.31 14.44 -8.31
CA LEU A 11 1.72 15.37 -7.34
C LEU A 11 0.19 15.42 -7.47
N LYS A 12 -0.33 15.43 -8.71
CA LYS A 12 -1.77 15.41 -8.97
C LYS A 12 -2.42 14.10 -8.51
N ILE A 13 -1.80 12.96 -8.81
CA ILE A 13 -2.30 11.63 -8.40
C ILE A 13 -2.33 11.51 -6.88
N ASN A 14 -1.29 12.01 -6.21
CA ASN A 14 -1.18 11.98 -4.74
C ASN A 14 -1.96 13.10 -4.04
N HIS A 15 -2.80 13.85 -4.78
CA HIS A 15 -3.59 14.96 -4.23
C HIS A 15 -2.75 15.96 -3.42
N TYR A 16 -1.54 16.28 -3.93
CA TYR A 16 -0.66 17.21 -3.23
C TYR A 16 -1.35 18.55 -2.99
N ASN A 17 -1.34 18.99 -1.75
CA ASN A 17 -1.80 20.30 -1.30
C ASN A 17 -0.77 20.85 -0.32
N GLU A 18 -0.28 22.06 -0.56
CA GLU A 18 0.81 22.65 0.21
C GLU A 18 0.42 22.88 1.68
N GLU A 19 -0.81 23.31 1.94
CA GLU A 19 -1.30 23.57 3.31
C GLU A 19 -1.41 22.28 4.14
N ASP A 20 -1.89 21.20 3.52
CA ASP A 20 -2.02 19.91 4.19
C ASP A 20 -0.66 19.27 4.41
N TRP A 21 0.22 19.36 3.42
CA TRP A 21 1.55 18.76 3.51
C TRP A 21 2.51 19.55 4.41
N ALA A 22 2.26 20.84 4.63
CA ALA A 22 3.00 21.63 5.63
C ALA A 22 2.83 21.09 7.06
N LYS A 23 1.76 20.35 7.32
CA LYS A 23 1.49 19.71 8.63
C LYS A 23 2.08 18.31 8.75
N ALA A 24 2.77 17.81 7.71
CA ALA A 24 3.34 16.48 7.72
C ALA A 24 4.46 16.36 8.77
N ILE A 25 4.48 15.23 9.46
CA ILE A 25 5.56 14.90 10.39
C ILE A 25 6.84 14.55 9.63
N SER A 26 8.00 14.62 10.30
CA SER A 26 9.27 14.24 9.68
C SER A 26 9.31 12.76 9.31
N LEU A 27 10.17 12.40 8.34
CA LEU A 27 10.38 11.01 7.97
C LEU A 27 10.79 10.15 9.18
N GLU A 28 11.66 10.68 10.05
CA GLU A 28 12.12 9.98 11.25
C GLU A 28 10.96 9.71 12.23
N GLN A 29 10.11 10.70 12.45
CA GLN A 29 8.91 10.53 13.28
C GLN A 29 7.95 9.49 12.69
N ALA A 30 7.70 9.56 11.37
CA ALA A 30 6.83 8.62 10.67
C ALA A 30 7.36 7.18 10.77
N MET A 31 8.66 6.98 10.52
CA MET A 31 9.28 5.65 10.55
C MET A 31 9.37 5.10 11.98
N SER A 32 9.58 5.95 12.98
CA SER A 32 9.54 5.54 14.39
C SER A 32 8.15 5.07 14.82
N ILE A 33 7.10 5.77 14.38
CA ILE A 33 5.71 5.36 14.64
C ILE A 33 5.41 4.04 13.92
N LEU A 34 5.81 3.92 12.65
CA LEU A 34 5.62 2.71 11.86
C LEU A 34 6.31 1.53 12.52
N ALA A 35 7.59 1.66 12.87
CA ALA A 35 8.36 0.61 13.53
C ALA A 35 7.69 0.07 14.79
N ARG A 36 7.21 0.97 15.64
CA ARG A 36 6.53 0.58 16.89
C ARG A 36 5.22 -0.17 16.64
N LYS A 37 4.46 0.23 15.60
CA LYS A 37 3.15 -0.36 15.29
C LYS A 37 3.24 -1.68 14.55
N THR A 38 4.34 -1.92 13.84
CA THR A 38 4.47 -3.06 12.91
C THR A 38 5.56 -4.06 13.32
N LYS A 39 6.01 -4.00 14.56
CA LYS A 39 7.00 -4.96 15.08
C LYS A 39 6.50 -6.39 14.88
N ASP A 40 7.34 -7.23 14.24
CA ASP A 40 7.08 -8.63 13.93
C ASP A 40 5.83 -8.89 13.05
N ALA A 41 5.19 -7.83 12.53
CA ALA A 41 4.03 -7.94 11.64
C ALA A 41 4.44 -8.38 10.23
N ILE A 42 3.61 -9.20 9.59
CA ILE A 42 3.71 -9.51 8.16
C ILE A 42 3.01 -8.42 7.38
N MET A 43 3.72 -7.82 6.41
CA MET A 43 3.15 -6.84 5.52
C MET A 43 2.24 -7.50 4.49
N VAL A 44 1.03 -6.98 4.34
CA VAL A 44 0.06 -7.40 3.32
C VAL A 44 -0.26 -6.21 2.43
N GLY A 45 -0.24 -6.39 1.13
CA GLY A 45 -0.51 -5.29 0.20
C GLY A 45 -0.86 -5.77 -1.21
N GLN A 46 -1.30 -4.83 -2.02
CA GLN A 46 -1.55 -4.99 -3.44
C GLN A 46 -0.30 -4.53 -4.20
N ASN A 47 0.42 -5.44 -4.87
CA ASN A 47 1.75 -5.16 -5.42
C ASN A 47 2.75 -4.72 -4.33
N ILE A 48 2.77 -5.48 -3.26
CA ILE A 48 3.46 -5.14 -2.00
C ILE A 48 4.96 -4.86 -2.17
N SER A 49 5.59 -5.39 -3.19
CA SER A 49 7.01 -5.15 -3.46
C SER A 49 7.31 -3.67 -3.70
N PHE A 50 6.36 -2.94 -4.30
CA PHE A 50 6.48 -1.50 -4.50
C PHE A 50 6.55 -0.76 -3.17
N ASP A 51 5.55 -0.93 -2.30
CA ASP A 51 5.49 -0.26 -0.99
C ASP A 51 6.66 -0.67 -0.09
N ALA A 52 6.98 -1.95 -0.07
CA ALA A 52 8.09 -2.48 0.72
C ALA A 52 9.43 -1.84 0.33
N SER A 53 9.68 -1.61 -0.96
CA SER A 53 10.92 -0.99 -1.41
C SER A 53 11.11 0.42 -0.87
N PHE A 54 10.04 1.22 -0.81
CA PHE A 54 10.07 2.57 -0.23
C PHE A 54 10.24 2.54 1.28
N ILE A 55 9.58 1.61 1.97
CA ILE A 55 9.69 1.46 3.42
C ILE A 55 11.12 1.00 3.80
N ASP A 56 11.65 -0.01 3.11
CA ASP A 56 13.01 -0.51 3.35
C ASP A 56 14.05 0.59 3.07
N TYR A 57 13.88 1.37 1.98
CA TYR A 57 14.72 2.53 1.70
C TYR A 57 14.65 3.59 2.80
N ALA A 58 13.45 3.90 3.32
CA ALA A 58 13.26 4.89 4.37
C ALA A 58 13.95 4.47 5.68
N PHE A 59 13.82 3.20 6.08
CA PHE A 59 14.54 2.65 7.23
C PHE A 59 16.05 2.72 7.04
N ALA A 60 16.56 2.31 5.86
CA ALA A 60 17.99 2.36 5.56
C ALA A 60 18.54 3.80 5.58
N LYS A 61 17.80 4.76 4.98
CA LYS A 61 18.17 6.19 4.98
C LYS A 61 18.34 6.76 6.39
N LEU A 62 17.56 6.28 7.35
CA LEU A 62 17.61 6.69 8.75
C LEU A 62 18.54 5.83 9.61
N SER A 63 19.27 4.88 9.01
CA SER A 63 20.06 3.88 9.75
C SER A 63 19.24 3.11 10.80
N MET A 64 17.94 2.94 10.57
CA MET A 64 17.03 2.19 11.40
C MET A 64 16.85 0.78 10.86
N LYS A 65 16.73 -0.22 11.76
CA LYS A 65 16.36 -1.58 11.36
C LYS A 65 14.85 -1.65 11.13
N ASN A 66 14.43 -2.22 9.98
CA ASN A 66 13.03 -2.55 9.76
C ASN A 66 12.60 -3.69 10.71
N PRO A 67 11.63 -3.46 11.62
CA PRO A 67 11.24 -4.45 12.61
C PRO A 67 10.15 -5.42 12.14
N MET A 68 9.65 -5.24 10.91
CA MET A 68 8.64 -6.12 10.34
C MET A 68 9.21 -7.49 10.02
N HIS A 69 8.34 -8.48 9.93
CA HIS A 69 8.71 -9.80 9.46
C HIS A 69 9.17 -9.72 7.99
N TYR A 70 10.15 -10.53 7.60
CA TYR A 70 10.72 -10.49 6.26
C TYR A 70 9.77 -11.03 5.18
N HIS A 71 8.82 -11.91 5.53
CA HIS A 71 7.78 -12.35 4.61
C HIS A 71 6.78 -11.24 4.31
N LYS A 72 6.29 -11.25 3.07
CA LYS A 72 5.27 -10.32 2.60
C LYS A 72 4.18 -11.11 1.88
N LEU A 73 2.94 -10.68 2.00
CA LEU A 73 1.80 -11.30 1.31
C LEU A 73 1.25 -10.32 0.26
N ASP A 74 1.29 -10.74 -0.99
CA ASP A 74 0.75 -9.95 -2.10
C ASP A 74 -0.64 -10.44 -2.46
N THR A 75 -1.64 -9.57 -2.39
CA THR A 75 -3.01 -9.89 -2.74
C THR A 75 -3.17 -10.25 -4.21
N ILE A 76 -2.30 -9.76 -5.11
CA ILE A 76 -2.28 -10.19 -6.52
C ILE A 76 -1.92 -11.67 -6.61
N ALA A 77 -0.88 -12.11 -5.91
CA ALA A 77 -0.44 -13.50 -5.94
C ALA A 77 -1.50 -14.44 -5.33
N ILE A 78 -2.14 -14.03 -4.23
CA ILE A 78 -3.22 -14.80 -3.60
C ILE A 78 -4.42 -14.88 -4.55
N ALA A 79 -4.84 -13.77 -5.13
CA ALA A 79 -5.95 -13.72 -6.08
C ALA A 79 -5.66 -14.57 -7.31
N TRP A 80 -4.45 -14.47 -7.87
CA TRP A 80 -4.03 -15.33 -8.98
C TRP A 80 -4.14 -16.81 -8.63
N ALA A 81 -3.60 -17.22 -7.48
CA ALA A 81 -3.63 -18.62 -7.08
C ALA A 81 -5.05 -19.20 -7.00
N LYS A 82 -6.02 -18.39 -6.58
CA LYS A 82 -7.41 -18.80 -6.37
C LYS A 82 -8.32 -18.59 -7.57
N LEU A 83 -8.06 -17.58 -8.41
CA LEU A 83 -8.99 -17.10 -9.42
C LEU A 83 -8.46 -17.16 -10.86
N HIS A 84 -7.24 -17.65 -11.11
CA HIS A 84 -6.64 -17.67 -12.46
C HIS A 84 -7.43 -18.44 -13.50
N ARG A 85 -8.36 -19.32 -13.09
CA ARG A 85 -9.24 -20.10 -13.98
C ARG A 85 -10.58 -19.41 -14.26
N ASP A 86 -10.84 -18.25 -13.62
CA ASP A 86 -12.07 -17.49 -13.86
C ASP A 86 -11.98 -16.76 -15.22
N PRO A 87 -12.78 -17.13 -16.22
CA PRO A 87 -12.69 -16.57 -17.57
C PRO A 87 -13.09 -15.08 -17.63
N ASP A 88 -13.84 -14.61 -16.64
CA ASP A 88 -14.33 -13.23 -16.56
C ASP A 88 -13.29 -12.29 -15.94
N LEU A 89 -12.24 -12.84 -15.31
CA LEU A 89 -11.22 -12.07 -14.64
C LEU A 89 -10.00 -11.84 -15.55
N LYS A 90 -9.91 -10.65 -16.13
CA LYS A 90 -8.83 -10.28 -17.08
C LYS A 90 -7.60 -9.70 -16.42
N HIS A 91 -7.79 -8.97 -15.33
CA HIS A 91 -6.71 -8.30 -14.60
C HIS A 91 -6.89 -8.47 -13.09
N PHE A 92 -5.81 -8.31 -12.34
CA PHE A 92 -5.80 -8.44 -10.89
C PHE A 92 -5.52 -7.09 -10.21
N SER A 93 -5.96 -5.99 -10.82
CA SER A 93 -5.85 -4.65 -10.22
C SER A 93 -6.75 -4.53 -8.99
N LEU A 94 -6.37 -3.67 -8.03
CA LEU A 94 -7.21 -3.42 -6.86
C LEU A 94 -8.64 -3.02 -7.24
N ARG A 95 -8.78 -2.19 -8.29
CA ARG A 95 -10.08 -1.75 -8.80
C ARG A 95 -10.95 -2.92 -9.24
N GLU A 96 -10.42 -3.84 -10.05
CA GLU A 96 -11.18 -5.00 -10.52
C GLU A 96 -11.53 -5.95 -9.39
N MET A 97 -10.58 -6.17 -8.48
CA MET A 97 -10.84 -6.99 -7.31
C MET A 97 -11.92 -6.36 -6.40
N CYS A 98 -11.90 -5.04 -6.22
CA CYS A 98 -12.95 -4.36 -5.47
C CYS A 98 -14.33 -4.54 -6.12
N VAL A 99 -14.43 -4.39 -7.44
CA VAL A 99 -15.68 -4.64 -8.19
C VAL A 99 -16.13 -6.09 -8.02
N ARG A 100 -15.23 -7.05 -8.22
CA ARG A 100 -15.51 -8.49 -8.13
C ARG A 100 -16.04 -8.91 -6.76
N PHE A 101 -15.48 -8.34 -5.68
CA PHE A 101 -15.85 -8.70 -4.31
C PHE A 101 -16.83 -7.73 -3.64
N GLY A 102 -17.37 -6.75 -4.39
CA GLY A 102 -18.30 -5.76 -3.84
C GLY A 102 -17.66 -4.86 -2.76
N ILE A 103 -16.36 -4.60 -2.86
CA ILE A 103 -15.63 -3.77 -1.90
C ILE A 103 -15.74 -2.31 -2.34
N LYS A 104 -16.24 -1.46 -1.43
CA LYS A 104 -16.31 -0.01 -1.67
C LYS A 104 -14.93 0.62 -1.52
N ASN A 105 -14.49 1.37 -2.52
CA ASN A 105 -13.28 2.20 -2.51
C ASN A 105 -13.64 3.60 -3.04
N GLU A 106 -14.40 4.36 -2.23
CA GLU A 106 -15.01 5.64 -2.62
C GLU A 106 -13.98 6.75 -2.88
N HIS A 107 -12.82 6.66 -2.24
CA HIS A 107 -11.71 7.62 -2.40
C HIS A 107 -10.47 6.90 -2.98
N SER A 108 -10.67 6.19 -4.10
CA SER A 108 -9.57 5.54 -4.80
C SER A 108 -8.42 6.54 -5.06
N HIS A 109 -7.19 6.05 -5.00
CA HIS A 109 -5.94 6.84 -5.10
C HIS A 109 -5.58 7.67 -3.86
N THR A 110 -6.25 7.49 -2.73
CA THR A 110 -5.70 7.89 -1.44
C THR A 110 -5.09 6.67 -0.75
N ALA A 111 -3.90 6.83 -0.18
CA ALA A 111 -3.17 5.71 0.44
C ALA A 111 -4.00 4.98 1.51
N LEU A 112 -4.76 5.72 2.32
CA LEU A 112 -5.60 5.14 3.37
C LEU A 112 -6.78 4.36 2.81
N SER A 113 -7.45 4.87 1.76
CA SER A 113 -8.60 4.19 1.15
C SER A 113 -8.16 2.91 0.45
N ASP A 114 -7.06 2.98 -0.30
CA ASP A 114 -6.50 1.82 -1.00
C ASP A 114 -5.98 0.75 -0.02
N ALA A 115 -5.37 1.16 1.09
CA ALA A 115 -4.95 0.23 2.14
C ALA A 115 -6.14 -0.48 2.81
N ARG A 116 -7.24 0.25 3.09
CA ARG A 116 -8.48 -0.33 3.62
C ARG A 116 -9.13 -1.30 2.64
N ALA A 117 -9.23 -0.91 1.36
CA ALA A 117 -9.77 -1.77 0.32
C ALA A 117 -8.92 -3.04 0.14
N THR A 118 -7.59 -2.92 0.20
CA THR A 118 -6.67 -4.05 0.15
C THR A 118 -6.85 -4.99 1.35
N PHE A 119 -7.07 -4.46 2.54
CA PHE A 119 -7.34 -5.28 3.72
C PHE A 119 -8.66 -6.05 3.60
N GLU A 120 -9.73 -5.40 3.13
CA GLU A 120 -11.00 -6.08 2.87
C GLU A 120 -10.85 -7.15 1.77
N LEU A 121 -10.11 -6.85 0.71
CA LEU A 121 -9.79 -7.82 -0.34
C LEU A 121 -9.04 -9.02 0.21
N TYR A 122 -8.01 -8.80 1.02
CA TYR A 122 -7.26 -9.88 1.66
C TYR A 122 -8.17 -10.81 2.45
N LYS A 123 -9.07 -10.27 3.28
CA LYS A 123 -10.05 -11.08 4.04
C LYS A 123 -10.92 -11.94 3.11
N LYS A 124 -11.48 -11.32 2.07
CA LYS A 124 -12.32 -12.01 1.07
C LYS A 124 -11.56 -13.13 0.35
N LEU A 125 -10.31 -12.90 -0.03
CA LEU A 125 -9.47 -13.92 -0.65
C LEU A 125 -9.15 -15.08 0.29
N MET A 126 -9.02 -14.82 1.58
CA MET A 126 -8.75 -15.87 2.57
C MET A 126 -10.00 -16.71 2.90
N GLU A 127 -11.21 -16.24 2.58
CA GLU A 127 -12.47 -16.97 2.73
C GLU A 127 -12.75 -17.94 1.56
N LEU A 128 -12.07 -17.80 0.39
CA LEU A 128 -12.15 -18.72 -0.75
C LEU A 128 -11.34 -20.01 -0.53
#